data_91d1982d85718d5ccdaf2cd44326c4fa
#
_entry.id   91d1982d85718d5ccdaf2cd44326c4fa
#
_cell.length_a   1.000
_cell.length_b   1.000
_cell.length_c   1.000
_cell.angle_alpha   90.00
_cell.angle_beta   90.00
_cell.angle_gamma   90.00
#
_symmetry.space_group_name_H-M   'P 1'
#
loop_
_entity.id
_entity.type
_entity.pdbx_description
1 polymer ?
#
loop_
_entity_poly.entity_id
_entity_poly.type
_entity_poly.pdbx_seq_one_letter_code
_entity_poly.pdbx_strand_id
1 'polypeptide(L)'
;ISLSIDPSAAGSGAAEAYSLTIDTRGIRITGSDAPGVFYGIQSLLGLLPLENWQSKTGSASFEGVSIQDAPRFGFRSMHLDVSRNFQSKETVLRVLDGLAFYKINHLLLYVTEDEGWRVEIDGLPELTSVGGQRGHVAGMEALGLHPAYGSGPVPNEKGKHGSGYYTRKEFIEILKYAAERHITVIPELNFPGHARAAIKAMEVRYERLMKEGKKEEAEAYRLIDPDDKSEYLSAQFYKDNVVSVARESTYRFYEKVVDTYIEMYK
;
A
#
# COMPACT_ATOMS: atom_id res chain seq x y z
N ILE A 1 -4.82 -34.07 5.94
CA ILE A 1 -5.52 -33.00 5.21
C ILE A 1 -5.30 -33.23 3.73
N SER A 2 -6.36 -33.19 2.93
CA SER A 2 -6.27 -33.19 1.46
C SER A 2 -6.83 -31.89 0.89
N LEU A 3 -6.14 -31.35 -0.12
CA LEU A 3 -6.50 -30.13 -0.84
C LEU A 3 -6.69 -30.48 -2.32
N SER A 4 -7.74 -29.97 -2.94
CA SER A 4 -8.01 -30.19 -4.36
C SER A 4 -8.68 -28.97 -4.99
N ILE A 5 -8.53 -28.84 -6.30
CA ILE A 5 -9.28 -27.88 -7.11
C ILE A 5 -10.25 -28.67 -7.98
N ASP A 6 -11.54 -28.39 -7.87
CA ASP A 6 -12.59 -28.93 -8.70
C ASP A 6 -13.69 -27.87 -8.88
N PRO A 7 -13.76 -27.23 -10.05
CA PRO A 7 -14.76 -26.20 -10.31
C PRO A 7 -16.21 -26.67 -10.14
N SER A 8 -16.46 -27.98 -10.27
CA SER A 8 -17.81 -28.55 -10.16
C SER A 8 -18.21 -28.92 -8.72
N ALA A 9 -17.22 -29.23 -7.87
CA ALA A 9 -17.43 -29.76 -6.52
C ALA A 9 -17.61 -28.69 -5.44
N ALA A 10 -17.29 -27.43 -5.73
CA ALA A 10 -17.41 -26.31 -4.79
C ALA A 10 -18.84 -25.74 -4.65
N GLY A 11 -19.83 -26.49 -5.07
CA GLY A 11 -21.27 -26.26 -4.78
C GLY A 11 -21.96 -25.15 -5.54
N SER A 12 -21.26 -24.10 -5.97
CA SER A 12 -21.87 -22.95 -6.67
C SER A 12 -21.29 -22.67 -8.06
N GLY A 13 -20.13 -23.26 -8.39
CA GLY A 13 -19.37 -22.92 -9.59
C GLY A 13 -18.86 -21.46 -9.60
N ALA A 14 -19.05 -20.73 -8.51
CA ALA A 14 -18.57 -19.35 -8.38
C ALA A 14 -17.05 -19.33 -8.16
N ALA A 15 -16.39 -18.27 -8.63
CA ALA A 15 -14.99 -18.02 -8.31
C ALA A 15 -14.80 -17.93 -6.78
N GLU A 16 -13.65 -18.38 -6.29
CA GLU A 16 -13.28 -18.38 -4.88
C GLU A 16 -14.17 -19.25 -3.97
N ALA A 17 -15.08 -20.05 -4.52
CA ALA A 17 -15.93 -20.96 -3.75
C ALA A 17 -15.13 -22.15 -3.21
N TYR A 18 -15.56 -22.72 -2.08
CA TYR A 18 -14.94 -23.91 -1.52
C TYR A 18 -15.93 -24.76 -0.73
N SER A 19 -15.56 -26.04 -0.56
CA SER A 19 -16.14 -26.94 0.43
C SER A 19 -15.05 -27.38 1.41
N LEU A 20 -15.39 -27.42 2.70
CA LEU A 20 -14.55 -27.96 3.78
C LEU A 20 -15.32 -29.04 4.50
N THR A 21 -14.78 -30.26 4.56
CA THR A 21 -15.36 -31.36 5.31
C THR A 21 -14.34 -31.91 6.31
N ILE A 22 -14.77 -32.03 7.56
CA ILE A 22 -14.04 -32.69 8.64
C ILE A 22 -14.87 -33.87 9.11
N ASP A 23 -14.32 -35.07 9.00
CA ASP A 23 -14.94 -36.30 9.48
C ASP A 23 -13.88 -37.28 10.00
N THR A 24 -14.28 -38.49 10.40
CA THR A 24 -13.37 -39.52 10.92
C THR A 24 -12.30 -39.99 9.92
N ARG A 25 -12.46 -39.67 8.63
CA ARG A 25 -11.49 -40.00 7.57
C ARG A 25 -10.46 -38.88 7.36
N GLY A 26 -10.70 -37.71 7.94
CA GLY A 26 -9.78 -36.59 7.88
C GLY A 26 -10.41 -35.28 7.44
N ILE A 27 -9.56 -34.34 7.02
CA ILE A 27 -9.96 -33.00 6.58
C ILE A 27 -9.79 -32.92 5.06
N ARG A 28 -10.82 -32.48 4.37
CA ARG A 28 -10.82 -32.26 2.91
C ARG A 28 -11.27 -30.85 2.61
N ILE A 29 -10.50 -30.14 1.77
CA ILE A 29 -10.83 -28.82 1.25
C ILE A 29 -10.79 -28.90 -0.27
N THR A 30 -11.89 -28.58 -0.91
CA THR A 30 -12.00 -28.51 -2.37
C THR A 30 -12.43 -27.10 -2.75
N GLY A 31 -11.62 -26.39 -3.53
CA GLY A 31 -11.95 -25.06 -4.06
C GLY A 31 -12.34 -25.12 -5.53
N SER A 32 -13.15 -24.17 -5.98
CA SER A 32 -13.40 -23.96 -7.41
C SER A 32 -12.13 -23.54 -8.16
N ASP A 33 -11.20 -22.91 -7.43
CA ASP A 33 -9.94 -22.37 -7.89
C ASP A 33 -8.92 -22.33 -6.73
N ALA A 34 -7.71 -21.82 -6.96
CA ALA A 34 -6.69 -21.72 -5.94
C ALA A 34 -7.08 -20.76 -4.78
N PRO A 35 -7.66 -19.57 -5.03
CA PRO A 35 -8.22 -18.74 -3.96
C PRO A 35 -9.26 -19.46 -3.12
N GLY A 36 -10.16 -20.24 -3.72
CA GLY A 36 -11.16 -21.02 -3.01
C GLY A 36 -10.53 -22.01 -2.03
N VAL A 37 -9.51 -22.76 -2.45
CA VAL A 37 -8.75 -23.65 -1.55
C VAL A 37 -8.12 -22.86 -0.41
N PHE A 38 -7.49 -21.73 -0.72
CA PHE A 38 -6.88 -20.85 0.28
C PHE A 38 -7.90 -20.37 1.32
N TYR A 39 -9.10 -19.94 0.89
CA TYR A 39 -10.16 -19.50 1.81
C TYR A 39 -10.76 -20.64 2.63
N GLY A 40 -10.80 -21.86 2.07
CA GLY A 40 -11.12 -23.05 2.83
C GLY A 40 -10.11 -23.32 3.97
N ILE A 41 -8.81 -23.07 3.72
CA ILE A 41 -7.78 -23.15 4.76
C ILE A 41 -7.99 -22.05 5.81
N GLN A 42 -8.33 -20.82 5.42
CA GLN A 42 -8.62 -19.76 6.39
C GLN A 42 -9.83 -20.11 7.28
N SER A 43 -10.85 -20.76 6.73
CA SER A 43 -11.97 -21.27 7.52
C SER A 43 -11.57 -22.37 8.48
N LEU A 44 -10.71 -23.31 8.04
CA LEU A 44 -10.15 -24.34 8.93
C LEU A 44 -9.36 -23.72 10.08
N LEU A 45 -8.52 -22.68 9.80
CA LEU A 45 -7.80 -21.95 10.84
C LEU A 45 -8.75 -21.24 11.81
N GLY A 46 -9.87 -20.69 11.31
CA GLY A 46 -10.90 -20.06 12.15
C GLY A 46 -11.66 -21.03 13.05
N LEU A 47 -11.65 -22.33 12.74
CA LEU A 47 -12.21 -23.39 13.59
C LEU A 47 -11.25 -23.90 14.68
N LEU A 48 -9.99 -23.46 14.67
CA LEU A 48 -9.05 -23.84 15.71
C LEU A 48 -9.52 -23.32 17.08
N PRO A 49 -9.53 -24.17 18.11
CA PRO A 49 -9.77 -23.73 19.49
C PRO A 49 -8.80 -22.62 19.91
N LEU A 50 -9.27 -21.69 20.75
CA LEU A 50 -8.47 -20.55 21.19
C LEU A 50 -7.15 -20.98 21.86
N GLU A 51 -7.17 -22.10 22.56
CA GLU A 51 -6.01 -22.67 23.23
C GLU A 51 -4.88 -23.03 22.23
N ASN A 52 -5.24 -23.42 21.01
CA ASN A 52 -4.25 -23.72 19.95
C ASN A 52 -3.58 -22.47 19.40
N TRP A 53 -4.26 -21.30 19.44
CA TRP A 53 -3.67 -20.01 19.08
C TRP A 53 -2.74 -19.48 20.18
N GLN A 54 -3.04 -19.76 21.44
CA GLN A 54 -2.28 -19.28 22.60
C GLN A 54 -1.10 -20.19 22.95
N SER A 55 -1.25 -21.50 22.78
CA SER A 55 -0.22 -22.50 23.05
C SER A 55 0.28 -23.13 21.76
N LYS A 56 1.59 -23.21 21.59
CA LYS A 56 2.20 -23.92 20.45
C LYS A 56 2.10 -25.46 20.63
N THR A 57 0.93 -25.97 21.03
CA THR A 57 0.67 -27.41 21.11
C THR A 57 0.62 -28.00 19.72
N GLY A 58 1.37 -29.06 19.46
CA GLY A 58 1.49 -29.68 18.14
C GLY A 58 0.26 -30.47 17.66
N SER A 59 -0.90 -30.37 18.35
CA SER A 59 -2.12 -31.09 18.01
C SER A 59 -3.37 -30.23 18.22
N ALA A 60 -4.33 -30.34 17.31
CA ALA A 60 -5.64 -29.73 17.45
C ALA A 60 -6.72 -30.80 17.21
N SER A 61 -7.84 -30.70 17.95
CA SER A 61 -9.02 -31.52 17.75
C SER A 61 -10.14 -30.67 17.13
N PHE A 62 -10.82 -31.24 16.15
CA PHE A 62 -11.93 -30.58 15.48
C PHE A 62 -13.19 -31.45 15.63
N GLU A 63 -14.32 -30.81 15.80
CA GLU A 63 -15.61 -31.47 15.62
C GLU A 63 -15.87 -31.74 14.13
N GLY A 64 -16.66 -32.78 13.84
CA GLY A 64 -17.07 -33.09 12.47
C GLY A 64 -17.96 -31.96 11.91
N VAL A 65 -17.60 -31.43 10.75
CA VAL A 65 -18.35 -30.33 10.11
C VAL A 65 -18.29 -30.43 8.59
N SER A 66 -19.32 -29.92 7.93
CA SER A 66 -19.35 -29.72 6.48
C SER A 66 -19.74 -28.28 6.20
N ILE A 67 -18.88 -27.56 5.50
CA ILE A 67 -19.05 -26.16 5.11
C ILE A 67 -19.02 -26.07 3.58
N GLN A 68 -19.95 -25.32 3.02
CA GLN A 68 -19.90 -24.84 1.64
C GLN A 68 -20.04 -23.33 1.68
N ASP A 69 -19.11 -22.61 1.06
CA ASP A 69 -19.05 -21.16 1.12
C ASP A 69 -18.54 -20.58 -0.19
N ALA A 70 -19.00 -19.41 -0.53
CA ALA A 70 -18.58 -18.63 -1.68
C ALA A 70 -18.69 -17.13 -1.36
N PRO A 71 -17.85 -16.28 -1.92
CA PRO A 71 -17.93 -14.86 -1.66
C PRO A 71 -19.24 -14.28 -2.23
N ARG A 72 -19.92 -13.48 -1.42
CA ARG A 72 -21.09 -12.70 -1.85
C ARG A 72 -20.71 -11.53 -2.76
N PHE A 73 -19.49 -10.98 -2.55
CA PHE A 73 -18.95 -9.86 -3.31
C PHE A 73 -17.57 -10.23 -3.88
N GLY A 74 -17.36 -10.00 -5.16
CA GLY A 74 -16.08 -10.25 -5.83
C GLY A 74 -14.99 -9.28 -5.40
N PHE A 75 -15.34 -8.05 -5.03
CA PHE A 75 -14.42 -7.04 -4.53
C PHE A 75 -14.62 -6.83 -3.02
N ARG A 76 -13.61 -7.19 -2.24
CA ARG A 76 -13.59 -7.04 -0.78
C ARG A 76 -12.28 -6.37 -0.41
N SER A 77 -12.33 -5.11 -0.05
CA SER A 77 -11.12 -4.31 0.16
C SER A 77 -11.02 -3.70 1.55
N MET A 78 -9.79 -3.40 1.94
CA MET A 78 -9.45 -2.53 3.05
C MET A 78 -8.54 -1.41 2.53
N HIS A 79 -8.74 -0.21 3.05
CA HIS A 79 -7.88 0.94 2.81
C HIS A 79 -6.88 1.09 3.96
N LEU A 80 -5.59 1.22 3.63
CA LEU A 80 -4.52 1.51 4.60
C LEU A 80 -3.75 2.74 4.16
N ASP A 81 -3.89 3.81 4.93
CA ASP A 81 -3.15 5.06 4.71
C ASP A 81 -1.79 5.01 5.42
N VAL A 82 -0.73 4.88 4.64
CA VAL A 82 0.66 4.92 5.13
C VAL A 82 1.32 6.27 4.87
N SER A 83 0.62 7.18 4.19
CA SER A 83 1.13 8.51 3.88
C SER A 83 1.06 9.45 5.08
N ARG A 84 -0.12 9.55 5.73
CA ARG A 84 -0.29 10.40 6.91
C ARG A 84 0.44 9.86 8.12
N ASN A 85 0.53 8.55 8.25
CA ASN A 85 1.25 7.88 9.34
C ASN A 85 1.97 6.65 8.75
N PHE A 86 3.29 6.71 8.66
CA PHE A 86 4.07 5.64 8.03
C PHE A 86 3.99 4.33 8.83
N GLN A 87 3.73 3.25 8.14
CA GLN A 87 3.75 1.90 8.69
C GLN A 87 4.89 1.12 8.06
N SER A 88 5.69 0.43 8.88
CA SER A 88 6.79 -0.37 8.36
C SER A 88 6.28 -1.52 7.48
N LYS A 89 7.16 -2.05 6.63
CA LYS A 89 6.87 -3.23 5.81
C LYS A 89 6.31 -4.37 6.66
N GLU A 90 6.93 -4.66 7.80
CA GLU A 90 6.53 -5.75 8.71
C GLU A 90 5.09 -5.52 9.25
N THR A 91 4.70 -4.28 9.45
CA THR A 91 3.32 -3.96 9.85
C THR A 91 2.35 -4.21 8.70
N VAL A 92 2.71 -3.82 7.47
CA VAL A 92 1.88 -4.09 6.28
C VAL A 92 1.73 -5.59 6.05
N LEU A 93 2.81 -6.38 6.20
CA LEU A 93 2.74 -7.83 6.09
C LEU A 93 1.78 -8.45 7.12
N ARG A 94 1.80 -7.98 8.38
CA ARG A 94 0.83 -8.42 9.41
C ARG A 94 -0.61 -8.03 9.07
N VAL A 95 -0.81 -6.85 8.48
CA VAL A 95 -2.14 -6.44 8.00
C VAL A 95 -2.61 -7.39 6.90
N LEU A 96 -1.74 -7.75 5.95
CA LEU A 96 -2.06 -8.72 4.89
C LEU A 96 -2.42 -10.10 5.46
N ASP A 97 -1.75 -10.57 6.53
CA ASP A 97 -2.15 -11.80 7.22
C ASP A 97 -3.56 -11.71 7.81
N GLY A 98 -3.89 -10.58 8.45
CA GLY A 98 -5.23 -10.32 8.96
C GLY A 98 -6.27 -10.27 7.85
N LEU A 99 -5.98 -9.59 6.74
CA LEU A 99 -6.87 -9.52 5.58
C LEU A 99 -7.13 -10.90 4.98
N ALA A 100 -6.07 -11.71 4.84
CA ALA A 100 -6.15 -13.08 4.35
C ALA A 100 -7.07 -13.93 5.24
N PHE A 101 -6.91 -13.85 6.57
CA PHE A 101 -7.75 -14.56 7.53
C PHE A 101 -9.25 -14.20 7.38
N TYR A 102 -9.55 -12.94 7.11
CA TYR A 102 -10.91 -12.46 6.86
C TYR A 102 -11.35 -12.57 5.39
N LYS A 103 -10.57 -13.22 4.53
CA LYS A 103 -10.87 -13.44 3.10
C LYS A 103 -11.07 -12.14 2.31
N ILE A 104 -10.38 -11.07 2.71
CA ILE A 104 -10.29 -9.81 1.97
C ILE A 104 -9.32 -10.03 0.82
N ASN A 105 -9.69 -9.62 -0.40
CA ASN A 105 -8.90 -9.89 -1.60
C ASN A 105 -8.28 -8.63 -2.26
N HIS A 106 -8.48 -7.46 -1.68
CA HIS A 106 -7.86 -6.22 -2.16
C HIS A 106 -7.36 -5.38 -0.99
N LEU A 107 -6.18 -4.78 -1.15
CA LEU A 107 -5.64 -3.76 -0.27
C LEU A 107 -5.44 -2.47 -1.08
N LEU A 108 -6.23 -1.43 -0.79
CA LEU A 108 -5.95 -0.09 -1.27
C LEU A 108 -4.87 0.51 -0.37
N LEU A 109 -3.65 0.61 -0.88
CA LEU A 109 -2.50 1.13 -0.16
C LEU A 109 -2.24 2.58 -0.55
N TYR A 110 -2.53 3.50 0.37
CA TYR A 110 -2.47 4.93 0.15
C TYR A 110 -1.04 5.43 0.40
N VAL A 111 -0.27 5.62 -0.68
CA VAL A 111 1.19 5.78 -0.62
C VAL A 111 1.69 7.19 -0.95
N THR A 112 0.80 8.07 -1.42
CA THR A 112 1.15 9.47 -1.72
C THR A 112 0.12 10.42 -1.16
N GLU A 113 0.56 11.54 -0.59
CA GLU A 113 -0.29 12.55 0.01
C GLU A 113 0.47 13.87 0.25
N ASP A 114 -0.23 14.87 0.78
CA ASP A 114 0.38 16.12 1.22
C ASP A 114 1.45 15.91 2.29
N GLU A 115 1.23 14.95 3.16
CA GLU A 115 2.06 14.65 4.33
C GLU A 115 3.11 13.57 4.10
N GLY A 116 3.12 12.93 2.93
CA GLY A 116 4.13 11.91 2.70
C GLY A 116 4.11 11.25 1.33
N TRP A 117 5.31 10.98 0.82
CA TRP A 117 5.56 10.11 -0.32
C TRP A 117 6.26 8.84 0.15
N ARG A 118 5.71 7.67 -0.12
CA ARG A 118 6.09 6.44 0.59
C ARG A 118 6.72 5.35 -0.25
N VAL A 119 6.96 5.56 -1.54
CA VAL A 119 7.60 4.56 -2.41
C VAL A 119 8.73 5.19 -3.21
N GLU A 120 9.86 4.51 -3.25
CA GLU A 120 11.03 4.91 -4.02
C GLU A 120 10.74 4.86 -5.53
N ILE A 121 11.10 5.94 -6.24
CA ILE A 121 10.98 6.07 -7.70
C ILE A 121 12.36 6.29 -8.30
N ASP A 122 12.75 5.43 -9.22
CA ASP A 122 14.06 5.48 -9.86
C ASP A 122 14.33 6.84 -10.54
N GLY A 123 15.47 7.46 -10.18
CA GLY A 123 15.88 8.75 -10.72
C GLY A 123 15.21 9.98 -10.09
N LEU A 124 14.34 9.79 -9.09
CA LEU A 124 13.69 10.86 -8.33
C LEU A 124 13.89 10.68 -6.81
N PRO A 125 15.14 10.67 -6.33
CA PRO A 125 15.45 10.38 -4.92
C PRO A 125 14.86 11.41 -3.95
N GLU A 126 14.56 12.62 -4.41
CA GLU A 126 13.96 13.67 -3.59
C GLU A 126 12.54 13.30 -3.13
N LEU A 127 11.84 12.43 -3.85
CA LEU A 127 10.52 11.95 -3.42
C LEU A 127 10.58 11.24 -2.06
N THR A 128 11.65 10.51 -1.78
CA THR A 128 11.83 9.83 -0.49
C THR A 128 12.67 10.62 0.49
N SER A 129 13.72 11.30 0.03
CA SER A 129 14.62 12.08 0.92
C SER A 129 13.99 13.38 1.44
N VAL A 130 13.00 13.92 0.74
CA VAL A 130 12.21 15.10 1.15
C VAL A 130 10.77 14.71 1.42
N GLY A 131 10.08 14.15 0.40
CA GLY A 131 8.67 13.76 0.50
C GLY A 131 8.40 12.62 1.47
N GLY A 132 9.39 11.78 1.77
CA GLY A 132 9.31 10.69 2.75
C GLY A 132 9.59 11.11 4.19
N GLN A 133 9.87 12.39 4.45
CA GLN A 133 10.32 12.86 5.76
C GLN A 133 9.47 14.03 6.26
N ARG A 134 9.20 14.06 7.55
CA ARG A 134 8.50 15.16 8.22
C ARG A 134 9.22 15.57 9.48
N GLY A 135 9.35 16.90 9.67
CA GLY A 135 9.98 17.50 10.83
C GLY A 135 10.23 18.99 10.59
N HIS A 136 10.63 19.70 11.64
CA HIS A 136 11.13 21.05 11.48
C HIS A 136 12.51 21.01 10.86
N VAL A 137 12.68 21.68 9.73
CA VAL A 137 13.96 21.83 9.03
C VAL A 137 14.30 23.31 8.99
N ALA A 138 15.27 23.73 9.79
CA ALA A 138 15.71 25.13 9.83
C ALA A 138 16.24 25.56 8.46
N GLY A 139 15.74 26.69 7.95
CA GLY A 139 16.13 27.27 6.66
C GLY A 139 15.51 26.60 5.42
N MET A 140 14.71 25.54 5.58
CA MET A 140 14.03 24.86 4.48
C MET A 140 12.52 24.75 4.72
N GLU A 141 11.93 25.59 5.52
CA GLU A 141 10.51 25.55 5.89
C GLU A 141 9.58 25.61 4.67
N ALA A 142 9.99 26.32 3.62
CA ALA A 142 9.23 26.38 2.37
C ALA A 142 9.29 25.07 1.56
N LEU A 143 10.33 24.24 1.75
CA LEU A 143 10.61 23.05 0.95
C LEU A 143 10.44 21.73 1.73
N GLY A 144 10.24 21.79 3.05
CA GLY A 144 10.03 20.60 3.89
C GLY A 144 8.57 20.29 4.15
N LEU A 145 8.31 19.09 4.68
CA LEU A 145 7.00 18.70 5.19
C LEU A 145 6.92 18.96 6.71
N HIS A 146 5.83 19.61 7.12
CA HIS A 146 5.63 19.95 8.53
C HIS A 146 5.42 18.73 9.42
N PRO A 147 5.80 18.80 10.73
CA PRO A 147 5.42 17.79 11.69
C PRO A 147 3.90 17.68 11.79
N ALA A 148 3.39 16.46 11.73
CA ALA A 148 1.97 16.15 11.90
C ALA A 148 1.77 14.66 12.21
N TYR A 149 0.60 14.27 12.69
CA TYR A 149 0.19 12.87 12.84
C TYR A 149 1.24 11.96 13.49
N GLY A 150 1.81 12.40 14.62
CA GLY A 150 2.77 11.59 15.38
C GLY A 150 4.21 11.59 14.84
N SER A 151 4.56 12.52 13.93
CA SER A 151 5.90 12.58 13.35
C SER A 151 6.99 13.04 14.33
N GLY A 152 6.66 13.74 15.40
CA GLY A 152 7.63 14.47 16.20
C GLY A 152 8.23 15.69 15.46
N PRO A 153 9.06 16.50 16.17
CA PRO A 153 9.65 17.70 15.59
C PRO A 153 10.87 17.42 14.70
N VAL A 154 11.53 16.29 14.89
CA VAL A 154 12.77 15.94 14.17
C VAL A 154 12.48 14.88 13.13
N PRO A 155 12.96 15.03 11.86
CA PRO A 155 12.87 13.98 10.86
C PRO A 155 13.49 12.67 11.34
N ASN A 156 12.87 11.54 11.03
CA ASN A 156 13.35 10.20 11.39
C ASN A 156 13.56 9.95 12.89
N GLU A 157 12.85 10.67 13.75
CA GLU A 157 12.93 10.45 15.20
C GLU A 157 12.47 9.03 15.56
N LYS A 158 13.29 8.34 16.37
CA LYS A 158 13.00 6.95 16.79
C LYS A 158 11.65 6.84 17.52
N GLY A 159 10.84 5.88 17.11
CA GLY A 159 9.52 5.64 17.69
C GLY A 159 8.43 6.60 17.19
N LYS A 160 8.73 7.41 16.19
CA LYS A 160 7.77 8.25 15.47
C LYS A 160 7.47 7.69 14.09
N HIS A 161 6.30 8.03 13.56
CA HIS A 161 5.76 7.44 12.33
C HIS A 161 5.48 8.49 11.23
N GLY A 162 6.09 9.66 11.33
CA GLY A 162 5.93 10.71 10.32
C GLY A 162 6.83 10.52 9.10
N SER A 163 7.98 9.90 9.30
CA SER A 163 8.99 9.69 8.25
C SER A 163 9.15 8.21 7.94
N GLY A 164 9.44 7.91 6.69
CA GLY A 164 9.68 6.57 6.19
C GLY A 164 9.17 6.38 4.77
N TYR A 165 9.68 5.35 4.13
CA TYR A 165 9.26 4.94 2.79
C TYR A 165 9.63 3.48 2.58
N TYR A 166 9.04 2.86 1.57
CA TYR A 166 9.42 1.54 1.08
C TYR A 166 10.41 1.73 -0.07
N THR A 167 11.57 1.07 0.01
CA THR A 167 12.43 0.91 -1.15
C THR A 167 11.68 0.13 -2.24
N ARG A 168 12.11 0.28 -3.49
CA ARG A 168 11.55 -0.51 -4.60
C ARG A 168 11.51 -2.01 -4.28
N LYS A 169 12.59 -2.53 -3.68
CA LYS A 169 12.67 -3.93 -3.25
C LYS A 169 11.62 -4.28 -2.21
N GLU A 170 11.46 -3.47 -1.17
CA GLU A 170 10.48 -3.71 -0.11
C GLU A 170 9.04 -3.65 -0.62
N PHE A 171 8.75 -2.73 -1.55
CA PHE A 171 7.43 -2.66 -2.16
C PHE A 171 7.12 -3.93 -2.97
N ILE A 172 8.08 -4.41 -3.79
CA ILE A 172 7.96 -5.69 -4.50
C ILE A 172 7.75 -6.87 -3.52
N GLU A 173 8.44 -6.89 -2.38
CA GLU A 173 8.24 -7.91 -1.35
C GLU A 173 6.80 -7.86 -0.78
N ILE A 174 6.24 -6.67 -0.56
CA ILE A 174 4.83 -6.50 -0.17
C ILE A 174 3.89 -7.08 -1.23
N LEU A 175 4.13 -6.76 -2.51
CA LEU A 175 3.30 -7.25 -3.62
C LEU A 175 3.32 -8.78 -3.72
N LYS A 176 4.49 -9.40 -3.62
CA LYS A 176 4.64 -10.86 -3.64
C LYS A 176 3.95 -11.52 -2.45
N TYR A 177 4.14 -10.96 -1.26
CA TYR A 177 3.51 -11.46 -0.04
C TYR A 177 1.98 -11.39 -0.10
N ALA A 178 1.44 -10.33 -0.69
CA ALA A 178 0.01 -10.18 -0.93
C ALA A 178 -0.49 -11.19 -1.98
N ALA A 179 0.24 -11.36 -3.09
CA ALA A 179 -0.11 -12.30 -4.16
C ALA A 179 -0.18 -13.75 -3.66
N GLU A 180 0.73 -14.18 -2.78
CA GLU A 180 0.71 -15.49 -2.11
C GLU A 180 -0.53 -15.71 -1.24
N ARG A 181 -1.25 -14.64 -0.89
CA ARG A 181 -2.49 -14.63 -0.11
C ARG A 181 -3.73 -14.32 -0.95
N HIS A 182 -3.57 -14.30 -2.27
CA HIS A 182 -4.61 -13.91 -3.21
C HIS A 182 -5.17 -12.51 -2.97
N ILE A 183 -4.31 -11.58 -2.50
CA ILE A 183 -4.66 -10.18 -2.28
C ILE A 183 -4.01 -9.32 -3.35
N THR A 184 -4.81 -8.57 -4.08
CA THR A 184 -4.33 -7.54 -5.01
C THR A 184 -4.06 -6.25 -4.25
N VAL A 185 -2.85 -5.73 -4.32
CA VAL A 185 -2.52 -4.40 -3.79
C VAL A 185 -2.81 -3.36 -4.86
N ILE A 186 -3.54 -2.32 -4.49
CA ILE A 186 -3.87 -1.17 -5.36
C ILE A 186 -3.18 0.05 -4.76
N PRO A 187 -2.09 0.56 -5.35
CA PRO A 187 -1.45 1.79 -4.88
C PRO A 187 -2.31 2.99 -5.28
N GLU A 188 -2.54 3.89 -4.35
CA GLU A 188 -3.22 5.15 -4.63
C GLU A 188 -2.21 6.26 -4.86
N LEU A 189 -2.29 6.89 -6.03
CA LEU A 189 -1.45 7.99 -6.46
C LEU A 189 -2.32 9.24 -6.63
N ASN A 190 -2.07 10.27 -5.84
CA ASN A 190 -2.89 11.48 -5.86
C ASN A 190 -2.53 12.42 -7.02
N PHE A 191 -3.57 12.90 -7.70
CA PHE A 191 -3.49 13.85 -8.82
C PHE A 191 -4.86 14.52 -9.06
N PRO A 192 -4.93 15.83 -9.31
CA PRO A 192 -3.87 16.86 -9.21
C PRO A 192 -3.68 17.40 -7.79
N GLY A 193 -4.61 17.18 -6.88
CA GLY A 193 -4.52 17.59 -5.48
C GLY A 193 -3.86 16.55 -4.59
N HIS A 194 -3.76 16.87 -3.30
CA HIS A 194 -3.08 16.02 -2.32
C HIS A 194 -1.62 15.67 -2.71
N ALA A 195 -0.93 16.59 -3.37
CA ALA A 195 0.37 16.35 -4.01
C ALA A 195 1.52 17.13 -3.36
N ARG A 196 1.31 17.71 -2.16
CA ARG A 196 2.28 18.59 -1.52
C ARG A 196 3.63 17.92 -1.31
N ALA A 197 3.67 16.65 -0.89
CA ALA A 197 4.94 15.94 -0.72
C ALA A 197 5.74 15.84 -2.04
N ALA A 198 5.06 15.53 -3.15
CA ALA A 198 5.67 15.51 -4.48
C ALA A 198 6.14 16.90 -4.91
N ILE A 199 5.32 17.94 -4.71
CA ILE A 199 5.65 19.33 -5.05
C ILE A 199 6.92 19.76 -4.30
N LYS A 200 6.98 19.58 -2.97
CA LYS A 200 8.15 19.97 -2.17
C LYS A 200 9.41 19.21 -2.60
N ALA A 201 9.28 17.91 -2.88
CA ALA A 201 10.39 17.11 -3.38
C ALA A 201 10.92 17.63 -4.72
N MET A 202 10.03 17.93 -5.67
CA MET A 202 10.43 18.40 -6.99
C MET A 202 10.93 19.84 -6.99
N GLU A 203 10.48 20.71 -6.08
CA GLU A 203 11.09 22.04 -5.92
C GLU A 203 12.50 21.96 -5.32
N VAL A 204 12.76 21.08 -4.36
CA VAL A 204 14.14 20.83 -3.87
C VAL A 204 15.03 20.33 -5.02
N ARG A 205 14.52 19.41 -5.85
CA ARG A 205 15.21 18.93 -7.06
C ARG A 205 15.50 20.09 -8.02
N TYR A 206 14.49 20.90 -8.30
CA TYR A 206 14.63 22.07 -9.16
C TYR A 206 15.72 23.01 -8.69
N GLU A 207 15.70 23.45 -7.43
CA GLU A 207 16.71 24.35 -6.88
C GLU A 207 18.12 23.76 -6.92
N ARG A 208 18.28 22.48 -6.61
CA ARG A 208 19.57 21.79 -6.67
C ARG A 208 20.13 21.79 -8.09
N LEU A 209 19.34 21.35 -9.07
CA LEU A 209 19.78 21.27 -10.46
C LEU A 209 20.04 22.63 -11.09
N MET A 210 19.26 23.67 -10.70
CA MET A 210 19.53 25.05 -11.12
C MET A 210 20.89 25.55 -10.61
N LYS A 211 21.26 25.24 -9.35
CA LYS A 211 22.59 25.57 -8.80
C LYS A 211 23.71 24.83 -9.51
N GLU A 212 23.43 23.62 -10.03
CA GLU A 212 24.36 22.85 -10.85
C GLU A 212 24.42 23.31 -12.32
N GLY A 213 23.62 24.30 -12.72
CA GLY A 213 23.53 24.80 -14.10
C GLY A 213 22.74 23.90 -15.06
N LYS A 214 22.01 22.89 -14.55
CA LYS A 214 21.25 21.88 -15.32
C LYS A 214 19.80 22.30 -15.49
N LYS A 215 19.56 23.40 -16.18
CA LYS A 215 18.22 24.02 -16.28
C LYS A 215 17.17 23.09 -16.90
N GLU A 216 17.52 22.38 -17.98
CA GLU A 216 16.57 21.47 -18.66
C GLU A 216 16.15 20.30 -17.75
N GLU A 217 17.11 19.72 -17.03
CA GLU A 217 16.83 18.66 -16.07
C GLU A 217 16.02 19.16 -14.85
N ALA A 218 16.25 20.42 -14.43
CA ALA A 218 15.50 21.04 -13.36
C ALA A 218 14.02 21.22 -13.71
N GLU A 219 13.73 21.72 -14.91
CA GLU A 219 12.35 21.93 -15.40
C GLU A 219 11.64 20.62 -15.78
N ALA A 220 12.37 19.53 -16.03
CA ALA A 220 11.80 18.29 -16.58
C ALA A 220 10.67 17.68 -15.75
N TYR A 221 10.71 17.83 -14.43
CA TYR A 221 9.73 17.26 -13.48
C TYR A 221 9.17 18.31 -12.51
N ARG A 222 9.24 19.58 -12.85
CA ARG A 222 8.68 20.65 -12.02
C ARG A 222 7.14 20.58 -12.06
N LEU A 223 6.50 20.64 -10.89
CA LEU A 223 5.07 20.39 -10.74
C LEU A 223 4.22 21.64 -10.56
N ILE A 224 4.85 22.78 -10.27
CA ILE A 224 4.17 24.07 -10.07
C ILE A 224 4.46 25.04 -11.20
N ASP A 225 3.51 25.92 -11.45
CA ASP A 225 3.69 27.07 -12.31
C ASP A 225 4.07 28.28 -11.43
N PRO A 226 5.28 28.86 -11.57
CA PRO A 226 5.69 30.02 -10.77
C PRO A 226 4.85 31.27 -11.03
N ASP A 227 4.18 31.33 -12.17
CA ASP A 227 3.32 32.47 -12.55
C ASP A 227 1.86 32.27 -12.11
N ASP A 228 1.50 31.12 -11.57
CA ASP A 228 0.16 30.87 -11.01
C ASP A 228 -0.03 31.69 -9.72
N LYS A 229 -1.04 32.56 -9.76
CA LYS A 229 -1.42 33.43 -8.64
C LYS A 229 -2.74 32.99 -8.00
N SER A 230 -3.19 31.79 -8.28
CA SER A 230 -4.41 31.23 -7.70
C SER A 230 -4.31 31.15 -6.19
N GLU A 231 -5.35 31.59 -5.52
CA GLU A 231 -5.49 31.48 -4.07
C GLU A 231 -6.54 30.41 -3.74
N TYR A 232 -6.17 29.43 -2.96
CA TYR A 232 -7.09 28.41 -2.48
C TYR A 232 -6.67 27.91 -1.09
N LEU A 233 -7.55 27.20 -0.45
CA LEU A 233 -7.29 26.52 0.82
C LEU A 233 -7.93 25.12 0.75
N SER A 234 -7.10 24.09 0.86
CA SER A 234 -7.60 22.71 0.92
C SER A 234 -8.33 22.44 2.24
N ALA A 235 -9.07 21.32 2.30
CA ALA A 235 -9.74 20.88 3.52
C ALA A 235 -8.76 20.60 4.67
N GLN A 236 -7.49 20.29 4.36
CA GLN A 236 -6.41 20.12 5.32
C GLN A 236 -5.61 21.40 5.57
N PHE A 237 -6.13 22.55 5.13
CA PHE A 237 -5.53 23.88 5.30
C PHE A 237 -4.20 24.11 4.54
N TYR A 238 -3.92 23.34 3.47
CA TYR A 238 -2.81 23.61 2.57
C TYR A 238 -3.19 24.58 1.46
N LYS A 239 -2.23 25.40 1.04
CA LYS A 239 -2.34 26.37 -0.05
C LYS A 239 -1.41 26.03 -1.22
N ASP A 240 -0.68 24.91 -1.14
CA ASP A 240 0.44 24.53 -1.99
C ASP A 240 0.44 23.04 -2.31
N ASN A 241 -0.74 22.43 -2.45
CA ASN A 241 -0.88 20.97 -2.60
C ASN A 241 -1.51 20.52 -3.93
N VAL A 242 -1.63 21.43 -4.90
CA VAL A 242 -2.17 21.12 -6.24
C VAL A 242 -1.09 21.32 -7.29
N VAL A 243 -0.86 20.31 -8.12
CA VAL A 243 0.08 20.39 -9.24
C VAL A 243 -0.53 21.15 -10.41
N SER A 244 0.31 21.86 -11.19
CA SER A 244 -0.14 22.53 -12.40
C SER A 244 -0.43 21.53 -13.51
N VAL A 245 -1.70 21.38 -13.86
CA VAL A 245 -2.15 20.52 -14.97
C VAL A 245 -1.88 21.12 -16.35
N ALA A 246 -1.43 22.39 -16.43
CA ALA A 246 -1.05 23.06 -17.67
C ALA A 246 0.40 22.80 -18.09
N ARG A 247 1.20 22.16 -17.26
CA ARG A 247 2.62 21.90 -17.52
C ARG A 247 2.86 20.48 -18.02
N GLU A 248 3.57 20.36 -19.14
CA GLU A 248 4.03 19.06 -19.67
C GLU A 248 4.95 18.30 -18.69
N SER A 249 5.69 19.01 -17.86
CA SER A 249 6.54 18.41 -16.82
C SER A 249 5.74 17.63 -15.78
N THR A 250 4.51 18.03 -15.50
CA THR A 250 3.59 17.31 -14.61
C THR A 250 3.23 15.94 -15.18
N TYR A 251 2.87 15.89 -16.47
CA TYR A 251 2.53 14.62 -17.12
C TYR A 251 3.74 13.69 -17.21
N ARG A 252 4.91 14.22 -17.57
CA ARG A 252 6.16 13.44 -17.55
C ARG A 252 6.51 12.87 -16.18
N PHE A 253 6.21 13.63 -15.12
CA PHE A 253 6.40 13.14 -13.75
C PHE A 253 5.51 11.95 -13.46
N TYR A 254 4.19 12.09 -13.69
CA TYR A 254 3.24 11.00 -13.41
C TYR A 254 3.43 9.81 -14.33
N GLU A 255 3.77 9.99 -15.60
CA GLU A 255 4.15 8.91 -16.52
C GLU A 255 5.32 8.11 -15.94
N LYS A 256 6.41 8.78 -15.54
CA LYS A 256 7.56 8.11 -14.92
C LYS A 256 7.18 7.37 -13.63
N VAL A 257 6.34 7.95 -12.79
CA VAL A 257 5.86 7.30 -11.57
C VAL A 257 5.06 6.05 -11.91
N VAL A 258 4.07 6.16 -12.79
CA VAL A 258 3.21 5.04 -13.21
C VAL A 258 4.03 3.93 -13.86
N ASP A 259 4.97 4.26 -14.75
CA ASP A 259 5.86 3.27 -15.39
C ASP A 259 6.69 2.52 -14.35
N THR A 260 7.20 3.23 -13.33
CA THR A 260 7.95 2.58 -12.23
C THR A 260 7.07 1.60 -11.46
N TYR A 261 5.80 1.95 -11.19
CA TYR A 261 4.86 1.02 -10.57
C TYR A 261 4.55 -0.18 -11.46
N ILE A 262 4.26 0.05 -12.75
CA ILE A 262 4.01 -1.05 -13.72
C ILE A 262 5.19 -2.05 -13.73
N GLU A 263 6.42 -1.56 -13.67
CA GLU A 263 7.59 -2.44 -13.61
C GLU A 263 7.68 -3.24 -12.29
N MET A 264 7.24 -2.67 -11.17
CA MET A 264 7.23 -3.38 -9.89
C MET A 264 6.16 -4.48 -9.83
N TYR A 265 5.11 -4.39 -10.66
CA TYR A 265 4.03 -5.38 -10.75
C TYR A 265 4.31 -6.50 -11.76
N LYS A 266 5.37 -6.43 -12.54
CA LYS A 266 5.82 -7.50 -13.46
C LYS A 266 6.56 -8.60 -12.70
#